data_db97376c77c65e06b5fad7df6c9f5011
#
_entry.id   db97376c77c65e06b5fad7df6c9f5011
#
_cell.length_a   1.000
_cell.length_b   1.000
_cell.length_c   1.000
_cell.angle_alpha   90.00
_cell.angle_beta   90.00
_cell.angle_gamma   90.00
#
_symmetry.space_group_name_H-M   'P 1'
#
loop_
_entity.id
_entity.type
_entity.pdbx_description
1 polymer ?
#
loop_
_entity_poly.entity_id
_entity_poly.type
_entity_poly.pdbx_seq_one_letter_code
_entity_poly.pdbx_strand_id
1 'polypeptide(L)'
;TDSEDMARALASYKKTGSQELRNQLVVHYLPIVRSAAVQLRAMAGSFLEQEDLADQGVLALMECLDRYDPDRGARFETYAFMRVRGSMIDYIRSQDWVPHRARNFQKKVDQAFSILSHEKMGEPDVKEVAGYLNLPVEKVEDHIKYMNHAAVLSFESVLQDMTAVFAKGELEAGDMDGKPEESLY
;
A
#
# COMPACT_ATOMS: atom_id res chain seq x y z
N THR A 1 4.41 -15.74 27.50
CA THR A 1 4.24 -16.07 26.07
C THR A 1 5.09 -15.13 25.23
N ASP A 2 5.59 -15.62 24.11
CA ASP A 2 6.52 -14.89 23.22
C ASP A 2 6.05 -13.46 22.90
N SER A 3 4.74 -13.27 22.71
CA SER A 3 4.11 -11.94 22.49
C SER A 3 4.23 -10.99 23.69
N GLU A 4 4.14 -11.50 24.91
CA GLU A 4 4.28 -10.67 26.11
C GLU A 4 5.72 -10.27 26.36
N ASP A 5 6.66 -11.18 26.08
CA ASP A 5 8.08 -10.92 26.21
C ASP A 5 8.54 -9.86 25.20
N MET A 6 8.00 -9.91 23.97
CA MET A 6 8.27 -8.86 22.96
C MET A 6 7.64 -7.52 23.30
N ALA A 7 6.44 -7.50 23.90
CA ALA A 7 5.83 -6.26 24.38
C ALA A 7 6.68 -5.61 25.49
N ARG A 8 7.24 -6.40 26.40
CA ARG A 8 8.18 -5.93 27.45
C ARG A 8 9.49 -5.43 26.83
N ALA A 9 10.04 -6.16 25.84
CA ALA A 9 11.24 -5.75 25.13
C ALA A 9 11.03 -4.41 24.41
N LEU A 10 9.88 -4.21 23.78
CA LEU A 10 9.51 -2.95 23.13
C LEU A 10 9.39 -1.80 24.13
N ALA A 11 8.72 -2.03 25.27
CA ALA A 11 8.62 -1.05 26.34
C ALA A 11 9.99 -0.69 26.93
N SER A 12 10.89 -1.67 27.08
CA SER A 12 12.26 -1.47 27.52
C SER A 12 13.08 -0.69 26.49
N TYR A 13 12.95 -1.02 25.21
CA TYR A 13 13.58 -0.28 24.12
C TYR A 13 13.17 1.20 24.12
N LYS A 14 11.88 1.47 24.28
CA LYS A 14 11.36 2.86 24.36
C LYS A 14 11.97 3.69 25.47
N LYS A 15 12.34 3.05 26.60
CA LYS A 15 12.95 3.72 27.76
C LYS A 15 14.45 3.90 27.61
N THR A 16 15.13 2.92 27.02
CA THR A 16 16.59 2.82 27.02
C THR A 16 17.25 3.26 25.73
N GLY A 17 16.54 3.16 24.59
CA GLY A 17 17.12 3.36 23.27
C GLY A 17 18.16 2.30 22.89
N SER A 18 18.17 1.13 23.57
CA SER A 18 19.19 0.09 23.38
C SER A 18 19.19 -0.43 21.94
N GLN A 19 20.34 -0.30 21.27
CA GLN A 19 20.54 -0.82 19.92
C GLN A 19 20.40 -2.35 19.84
N GLU A 20 20.79 -3.04 20.88
CA GLU A 20 20.66 -4.49 20.96
C GLU A 20 19.19 -4.93 21.02
N LEU A 21 18.37 -4.28 21.84
CA LEU A 21 16.92 -4.51 21.89
C LEU A 21 16.25 -4.18 20.55
N ARG A 22 16.65 -3.07 19.93
CA ARG A 22 16.16 -2.69 18.61
C ARG A 22 16.43 -3.78 17.58
N ASN A 23 17.63 -4.30 17.52
CA ASN A 23 18.01 -5.37 16.60
C ASN A 23 17.21 -6.66 16.86
N GLN A 24 17.03 -7.05 18.12
CA GLN A 24 16.21 -8.21 18.50
C GLN A 24 14.75 -8.03 18.06
N LEU A 25 14.16 -6.87 18.28
CA LEU A 25 12.80 -6.55 17.86
C LEU A 25 12.65 -6.54 16.34
N VAL A 26 13.60 -5.96 15.61
CA VAL A 26 13.59 -6.00 14.13
C VAL A 26 13.59 -7.44 13.63
N VAL A 27 14.50 -8.28 14.15
CA VAL A 27 14.59 -9.69 13.75
C VAL A 27 13.29 -10.44 14.05
N HIS A 28 12.70 -10.21 15.22
CA HIS A 28 11.45 -10.85 15.62
C HIS A 28 10.28 -10.48 14.69
N TYR A 29 10.20 -9.20 14.30
CA TYR A 29 9.11 -8.69 13.47
C TYR A 29 9.37 -8.75 11.95
N LEU A 30 10.52 -9.25 11.48
CA LEU A 30 10.81 -9.47 10.06
C LEU A 30 9.72 -10.25 9.29
N PRO A 31 9.00 -11.23 9.88
CA PRO A 31 7.89 -11.90 9.20
C PRO A 31 6.81 -10.94 8.69
N ILE A 32 6.58 -9.81 9.35
CA ILE A 32 5.65 -8.76 8.90
C ILE A 32 6.11 -8.17 7.55
N VAL A 33 7.40 -7.84 7.47
CA VAL A 33 8.03 -7.31 6.24
C VAL A 33 7.93 -8.32 5.10
N ARG A 34 8.27 -9.58 5.36
CA ARG A 34 8.21 -10.65 4.36
C ARG A 34 6.80 -10.88 3.85
N SER A 35 5.82 -10.90 4.74
CA SER A 35 4.41 -11.07 4.37
C SER A 35 3.92 -9.94 3.47
N ALA A 36 4.23 -8.69 3.82
CA ALA A 36 3.86 -7.52 3.01
C ALA A 36 4.56 -7.54 1.64
N ALA A 37 5.86 -7.85 1.59
CA ALA A 37 6.63 -7.92 0.34
C ALA A 37 6.11 -8.99 -0.61
N VAL A 38 5.79 -10.19 -0.10
CA VAL A 38 5.22 -11.29 -0.91
C VAL A 38 3.87 -10.90 -1.49
N GLN A 39 2.99 -10.30 -0.70
CA GLN A 39 1.67 -9.86 -1.16
C GLN A 39 1.80 -8.79 -2.27
N LEU A 40 2.64 -7.79 -2.07
CA LEU A 40 2.82 -6.70 -3.04
C LEU A 40 3.50 -7.19 -4.32
N ARG A 41 4.48 -8.09 -4.22
CA ARG A 41 5.11 -8.70 -5.40
C ARG A 41 4.11 -9.51 -6.23
N ALA A 42 3.24 -10.27 -5.58
CA ALA A 42 2.19 -11.02 -6.28
C ALA A 42 1.24 -10.10 -7.07
N MET A 43 1.01 -8.87 -6.58
CA MET A 43 0.18 -7.85 -7.24
C MET A 43 0.94 -7.08 -8.33
N ALA A 44 2.20 -6.76 -8.11
CA ALA A 44 3.03 -5.94 -9.01
C ALA A 44 3.71 -6.74 -10.15
N GLY A 45 3.72 -8.07 -10.07
CA GLY A 45 4.35 -8.93 -11.08
C GLY A 45 5.89 -8.91 -11.02
N SER A 46 6.54 -9.20 -12.16
CA SER A 46 7.99 -9.39 -12.25
C SER A 46 8.84 -8.10 -12.30
N PHE A 47 8.23 -6.93 -12.12
CA PHE A 47 8.91 -5.63 -12.27
C PHE A 47 9.64 -5.18 -11.03
N LEU A 48 9.40 -5.84 -9.88
CA LEU A 48 9.97 -5.47 -8.61
C LEU A 48 10.83 -6.60 -8.07
N GLU A 49 12.05 -6.26 -7.71
CA GLU A 49 12.89 -7.15 -6.94
C GLU A 49 12.31 -7.28 -5.52
N GLN A 50 12.15 -8.51 -5.06
CA GLN A 50 11.61 -8.77 -3.72
C GLN A 50 12.54 -8.24 -2.63
N GLU A 51 13.85 -8.21 -2.90
CA GLU A 51 14.86 -7.71 -1.99
C GLU A 51 14.73 -6.21 -1.76
N ASP A 52 14.52 -5.43 -2.82
CA ASP A 52 14.32 -3.97 -2.71
C ASP A 52 13.09 -3.62 -1.87
N LEU A 53 11.99 -4.38 -2.06
CA LEU A 53 10.80 -4.21 -1.23
C LEU A 53 11.03 -4.59 0.22
N ALA A 54 11.77 -5.67 0.46
CA ALA A 54 12.09 -6.11 1.81
C ALA A 54 12.96 -5.08 2.53
N ASP A 55 13.97 -4.52 1.87
CA ASP A 55 14.84 -3.50 2.42
C ASP A 55 14.05 -2.23 2.80
N GLN A 56 13.18 -1.77 1.92
CA GLN A 56 12.28 -0.66 2.22
C GLN A 56 11.36 -0.95 3.40
N GLY A 57 10.87 -2.18 3.49
CA GLY A 57 10.03 -2.62 4.60
C GLY A 57 10.77 -2.70 5.93
N VAL A 58 12.04 -3.12 5.93
CA VAL A 58 12.89 -3.12 7.14
C VAL A 58 13.10 -1.72 7.66
N LEU A 59 13.40 -0.75 6.78
CA LEU A 59 13.53 0.65 7.18
C LEU A 59 12.22 1.18 7.81
N ALA A 60 11.09 0.89 7.19
CA ALA A 60 9.79 1.27 7.74
C ALA A 60 9.49 0.59 9.08
N LEU A 61 9.87 -0.69 9.26
CA LEU A 61 9.72 -1.41 10.52
C LEU A 61 10.56 -0.77 11.63
N MET A 62 11.78 -0.35 11.33
CA MET A 62 12.63 0.37 12.28
C MET A 62 12.00 1.69 12.73
N GLU A 63 11.41 2.44 11.80
CA GLU A 63 10.64 3.65 12.14
C GLU A 63 9.39 3.35 12.99
N CYS A 64 8.74 2.21 12.73
CA CYS A 64 7.60 1.78 13.54
C CYS A 64 7.99 1.53 15.00
N LEU A 65 9.14 0.90 15.25
CA LEU A 65 9.65 0.69 16.62
C LEU A 65 9.86 2.04 17.34
N ASP A 66 10.37 3.03 16.62
CA ASP A 66 10.64 4.36 17.20
C ASP A 66 9.36 5.16 17.46
N ARG A 67 8.34 5.05 16.61
CA ARG A 67 7.14 5.88 16.64
C ARG A 67 5.91 5.24 17.28
N TYR A 68 5.95 3.94 17.53
CA TYR A 68 4.81 3.25 18.13
C TYR A 68 4.47 3.78 19.52
N ASP A 69 3.19 3.99 19.74
CA ASP A 69 2.63 4.44 21.00
C ASP A 69 1.59 3.40 21.47
N PRO A 70 1.88 2.65 22.56
CA PRO A 70 0.97 1.63 23.06
C PRO A 70 -0.35 2.21 23.59
N ASP A 71 -0.36 3.49 23.98
CA ASP A 71 -1.55 4.14 24.57
C ASP A 71 -2.64 4.42 23.51
N ARG A 72 -2.32 4.28 22.24
CA ARG A 72 -3.29 4.40 21.11
C ARG A 72 -4.16 3.16 20.89
N GLY A 73 -4.03 2.12 21.70
CA GLY A 73 -4.91 0.96 21.71
C GLY A 73 -4.71 -0.07 20.58
N ALA A 74 -3.93 0.23 19.54
CA ALA A 74 -3.60 -0.73 18.50
C ALA A 74 -2.41 -1.61 18.91
N ARG A 75 -2.45 -2.90 18.55
CA ARG A 75 -1.30 -3.80 18.74
C ARG A 75 -0.16 -3.39 17.81
N PHE A 76 1.09 -3.58 18.27
CA PHE A 76 2.27 -3.24 17.47
C PHE A 76 2.28 -3.92 16.09
N GLU A 77 1.93 -5.20 16.03
CA GLU A 77 1.91 -5.98 14.80
C GLU A 77 0.95 -5.37 13.76
N THR A 78 -0.24 -4.97 14.20
CA THR A 78 -1.24 -4.33 13.32
C THR A 78 -0.75 -2.99 12.81
N TYR A 79 -0.23 -2.15 13.72
CA TYR A 79 0.34 -0.86 13.36
C TYR A 79 1.52 -1.00 12.40
N ALA A 80 2.47 -1.90 12.70
CA ALA A 80 3.66 -2.13 11.90
C ALA A 80 3.30 -2.66 10.51
N PHE A 81 2.38 -3.64 10.40
CA PHE A 81 1.96 -4.18 9.12
C PHE A 81 1.42 -3.10 8.18
N MET A 82 0.52 -2.25 8.67
CA MET A 82 -0.08 -1.16 7.90
C MET A 82 0.98 -0.16 7.43
N ARG A 83 1.90 0.23 8.30
CA ARG A 83 2.96 1.20 7.98
C ARG A 83 4.00 0.64 7.02
N VAL A 84 4.46 -0.58 7.26
CA VAL A 84 5.43 -1.28 6.40
C VAL A 84 4.85 -1.44 5.00
N ARG A 85 3.60 -1.95 4.91
CA ARG A 85 2.92 -2.11 3.63
C ARG A 85 2.74 -0.78 2.89
N GLY A 86 2.34 0.28 3.60
CA GLY A 86 2.21 1.62 3.05
C GLY A 86 3.52 2.16 2.49
N SER A 87 4.62 2.05 3.26
CA SER A 87 5.95 2.47 2.81
C SER A 87 6.43 1.71 1.57
N MET A 88 6.15 0.41 1.48
CA MET A 88 6.46 -0.38 0.29
C MET A 88 5.66 0.07 -0.93
N ILE A 89 4.37 0.39 -0.77
CA ILE A 89 3.52 0.92 -1.85
C ILE A 89 4.05 2.28 -2.34
N ASP A 90 4.43 3.17 -1.42
CA ASP A 90 5.01 4.47 -1.77
C ASP A 90 6.35 4.30 -2.52
N TYR A 91 7.16 3.33 -2.11
CA TYR A 91 8.39 2.98 -2.82
C TYR A 91 8.10 2.51 -4.24
N ILE A 92 7.14 1.60 -4.43
CA ILE A 92 6.71 1.13 -5.75
C ILE A 92 6.29 2.32 -6.63
N ARG A 93 5.51 3.25 -6.09
CA ARG A 93 5.06 4.44 -6.82
C ARG A 93 6.21 5.36 -7.21
N SER A 94 7.20 5.52 -6.34
CA SER A 94 8.37 6.37 -6.59
C SER A 94 9.27 5.84 -7.71
N GLN A 95 9.25 4.54 -7.96
CA GLN A 95 10.04 3.90 -9.03
C GLN A 95 9.46 4.11 -10.45
N ASP A 96 8.40 4.90 -10.59
CA ASP A 96 7.69 5.11 -11.88
C ASP A 96 7.40 3.76 -12.59
N TRP A 97 6.92 2.81 -11.79
CA TRP A 97 6.78 1.39 -12.11
C TRP A 97 5.85 1.07 -13.29
N VAL A 98 5.03 2.05 -13.75
CA VAL A 98 4.33 1.97 -15.02
C VAL A 98 5.15 2.68 -16.09
N PRO A 99 5.97 1.95 -16.87
CA PRO A 99 6.81 2.54 -17.89
C PRO A 99 6.01 3.35 -18.90
N HIS A 100 6.59 4.41 -19.42
CA HIS A 100 5.97 5.26 -20.44
C HIS A 100 5.44 4.44 -21.65
N ARG A 101 6.14 3.36 -22.00
CA ARG A 101 5.70 2.42 -23.04
C ARG A 101 4.39 1.72 -22.70
N ALA A 102 4.21 1.29 -21.45
CA ALA A 102 2.98 0.66 -20.98
C ALA A 102 1.80 1.65 -20.98
N ARG A 103 2.03 2.89 -20.54
CA ARG A 103 1.02 3.96 -20.60
C ARG A 103 0.63 4.29 -22.04
N ASN A 104 1.59 4.34 -22.96
CA ASN A 104 1.29 4.56 -24.37
C ASN A 104 0.56 3.39 -25.01
N PHE A 105 0.88 2.16 -24.60
CA PHE A 105 0.16 0.98 -25.05
C PHE A 105 -1.27 0.97 -24.52
N GLN A 106 -1.48 1.34 -23.24
CA GLN A 106 -2.80 1.50 -22.66
C GLN A 106 -3.66 2.49 -23.47
N LYS A 107 -3.11 3.65 -23.83
CA LYS A 107 -3.84 4.62 -24.67
C LYS A 107 -4.29 4.03 -26.01
N LYS A 108 -3.46 3.17 -26.62
CA LYS A 108 -3.84 2.49 -27.87
C LYS A 108 -4.95 1.46 -27.65
N VAL A 109 -4.89 0.73 -26.53
CA VAL A 109 -5.92 -0.24 -26.13
C VAL A 109 -7.24 0.50 -25.87
N ASP A 110 -7.21 1.59 -25.11
CA ASP A 110 -8.40 2.39 -24.81
C ASP A 110 -9.04 3.00 -26.06
N GLN A 111 -8.22 3.51 -26.97
CA GLN A 111 -8.69 4.01 -28.28
C GLN A 111 -9.35 2.92 -29.10
N ALA A 112 -8.75 1.72 -29.16
CA ALA A 112 -9.31 0.58 -29.88
C ALA A 112 -10.64 0.16 -29.26
N PHE A 113 -10.74 0.07 -27.95
CA PHE A 113 -11.99 -0.19 -27.22
C PHE A 113 -13.06 0.84 -27.56
N SER A 114 -12.72 2.13 -27.51
CA SER A 114 -13.67 3.21 -27.81
C SER A 114 -14.20 3.13 -29.26
N ILE A 115 -13.32 2.90 -30.24
CA ILE A 115 -13.70 2.82 -31.65
C ILE A 115 -14.62 1.60 -31.88
N LEU A 116 -14.19 0.42 -31.41
CA LEU A 116 -14.96 -0.81 -31.59
C LEU A 116 -16.30 -0.79 -30.84
N SER A 117 -16.36 -0.20 -29.65
CA SER A 117 -17.61 -0.01 -28.91
C SER A 117 -18.61 0.85 -29.69
N HIS A 118 -18.11 1.89 -30.36
CA HIS A 118 -18.95 2.79 -31.14
C HIS A 118 -19.46 2.10 -32.42
N GLU A 119 -18.60 1.34 -33.10
CA GLU A 119 -18.96 0.61 -34.32
C GLU A 119 -19.95 -0.54 -34.06
N LYS A 120 -19.75 -1.26 -32.95
CA LYS A 120 -20.54 -2.45 -32.61
C LYS A 120 -21.81 -2.14 -31.81
N MET A 121 -21.95 -0.92 -31.29
CA MET A 121 -22.97 -0.54 -30.30
C MET A 121 -22.98 -1.48 -29.06
N GLY A 122 -21.80 -1.96 -28.66
CA GLY A 122 -21.64 -2.90 -27.53
C GLY A 122 -20.20 -2.96 -27.07
N GLU A 123 -19.95 -3.69 -26.00
CA GLU A 123 -18.61 -3.86 -25.42
C GLU A 123 -17.81 -4.84 -26.31
N PRO A 124 -16.64 -4.43 -26.84
CA PRO A 124 -15.77 -5.31 -27.60
C PRO A 124 -15.04 -6.28 -26.68
N ASP A 125 -14.81 -7.50 -27.15
CA ASP A 125 -13.98 -8.45 -26.42
C ASP A 125 -12.47 -8.21 -26.68
N VAL A 126 -11.63 -8.84 -25.86
CA VAL A 126 -10.16 -8.65 -25.94
C VAL A 126 -9.61 -9.16 -27.28
N LYS A 127 -10.24 -10.16 -27.90
CA LYS A 127 -9.82 -10.71 -29.21
C LYS A 127 -10.09 -9.72 -30.33
N GLU A 128 -11.20 -9.02 -30.28
CA GLU A 128 -11.55 -7.96 -31.25
C GLU A 128 -10.56 -6.80 -31.13
N VAL A 129 -10.21 -6.40 -29.91
CA VAL A 129 -9.20 -5.35 -29.66
C VAL A 129 -7.81 -5.78 -30.15
N ALA A 130 -7.40 -7.01 -29.87
CA ALA A 130 -6.14 -7.56 -30.33
C ALA A 130 -6.08 -7.63 -31.87
N GLY A 131 -7.18 -8.04 -32.49
CA GLY A 131 -7.31 -8.04 -33.98
C GLY A 131 -7.21 -6.64 -34.56
N TYR A 132 -7.90 -5.65 -33.96
CA TYR A 132 -7.83 -4.26 -34.41
C TYR A 132 -6.41 -3.69 -34.30
N LEU A 133 -5.70 -3.99 -33.20
CA LEU A 133 -4.31 -3.56 -32.98
C LEU A 133 -3.27 -4.38 -33.73
N ASN A 134 -3.69 -5.46 -34.42
CA ASN A 134 -2.83 -6.45 -35.10
C ASN A 134 -1.76 -7.03 -34.14
N LEU A 135 -2.20 -7.45 -32.94
CA LEU A 135 -1.36 -8.00 -31.89
C LEU A 135 -1.87 -9.37 -31.42
N PRO A 136 -0.99 -10.21 -30.84
CA PRO A 136 -1.41 -11.42 -30.14
C PRO A 136 -2.37 -11.11 -29.00
N VAL A 137 -3.39 -11.95 -28.83
CA VAL A 137 -4.41 -11.80 -27.75
C VAL A 137 -3.74 -11.78 -26.38
N GLU A 138 -2.80 -12.70 -26.15
CA GLU A 138 -2.07 -12.83 -24.90
C GLU A 138 -1.37 -11.54 -24.51
N LYS A 139 -0.82 -10.81 -25.48
CA LYS A 139 -0.13 -9.55 -25.23
C LYS A 139 -1.09 -8.46 -24.72
N VAL A 140 -2.31 -8.43 -25.24
CA VAL A 140 -3.33 -7.47 -24.80
C VAL A 140 -3.88 -7.87 -23.43
N GLU A 141 -4.14 -9.16 -23.21
CA GLU A 141 -4.59 -9.69 -21.93
C GLU A 141 -3.57 -9.42 -20.79
N ASP A 142 -2.30 -9.71 -21.04
CA ASP A 142 -1.24 -9.49 -20.05
C ASP A 142 -1.09 -8.01 -19.71
N HIS A 143 -1.24 -7.14 -20.71
CA HIS A 143 -1.22 -5.71 -20.49
C HIS A 143 -2.41 -5.22 -19.66
N ILE A 144 -3.61 -5.71 -19.94
CA ILE A 144 -4.81 -5.37 -19.14
C ILE A 144 -4.64 -5.84 -17.69
N LYS A 145 -4.17 -7.07 -17.45
CA LYS A 145 -3.88 -7.58 -16.11
C LYS A 145 -2.86 -6.70 -15.39
N TYR A 146 -1.79 -6.34 -16.08
CA TYR A 146 -0.74 -5.47 -15.55
C TYR A 146 -1.30 -4.10 -15.13
N MET A 147 -2.08 -3.46 -15.98
CA MET A 147 -2.66 -2.14 -15.69
C MET A 147 -3.71 -2.21 -14.58
N ASN A 148 -4.48 -3.29 -14.47
CA ASN A 148 -5.42 -3.50 -13.37
C ASN A 148 -4.70 -3.65 -12.02
N HIS A 149 -3.59 -4.38 -11.96
CA HIS A 149 -2.76 -4.45 -10.76
C HIS A 149 -2.20 -3.07 -10.40
N ALA A 150 -1.78 -2.31 -11.39
CA ALA A 150 -1.33 -0.93 -11.21
C ALA A 150 -2.40 -0.05 -10.57
N ALA A 151 -3.60 -0.12 -11.08
CA ALA A 151 -4.74 0.65 -10.58
C ALA A 151 -5.09 0.26 -9.14
N VAL A 152 -5.08 -1.05 -8.81
CA VAL A 152 -5.36 -1.52 -7.44
C VAL A 152 -4.33 -0.98 -6.45
N LEU A 153 -3.03 -1.05 -6.76
CA LEU A 153 -1.98 -0.52 -5.89
C LEU A 153 -2.11 1.00 -5.69
N SER A 154 -2.44 1.72 -6.77
CA SER A 154 -2.68 3.16 -6.68
C SER A 154 -3.89 3.49 -5.81
N PHE A 155 -4.98 2.73 -5.93
CA PHE A 155 -6.20 2.92 -5.14
C PHE A 155 -5.97 2.61 -3.65
N GLU A 156 -5.28 1.53 -3.32
CA GLU A 156 -4.94 1.20 -1.94
C GLU A 156 -4.11 2.29 -1.26
N SER A 157 -3.19 2.90 -2.00
CA SER A 157 -2.42 4.02 -1.48
C SER A 157 -3.31 5.24 -1.15
N VAL A 158 -4.24 5.59 -2.05
CA VAL A 158 -5.19 6.69 -1.80
C VAL A 158 -6.06 6.40 -0.57
N LEU A 159 -6.53 5.16 -0.41
CA LEU A 159 -7.29 4.76 0.78
C LEU A 159 -6.48 4.89 2.06
N GLN A 160 -5.19 4.53 2.04
CA GLN A 160 -4.32 4.69 3.21
C GLN A 160 -4.12 6.17 3.56
N ASP A 161 -3.89 7.02 2.57
CA ASP A 161 -3.75 8.46 2.76
C ASP A 161 -5.04 9.07 3.34
N MET A 162 -6.21 8.67 2.83
CA MET A 162 -7.51 9.08 3.36
C MET A 162 -7.71 8.62 4.79
N THR A 163 -7.42 7.36 5.09
CA THR A 163 -7.55 6.81 6.45
C THR A 163 -6.66 7.55 7.44
N ALA A 164 -5.44 7.92 7.04
CA ALA A 164 -4.53 8.70 7.85
C ALA A 164 -5.05 10.13 8.11
N VAL A 165 -5.70 10.75 7.11
CA VAL A 165 -6.31 12.07 7.23
C VAL A 165 -7.53 12.02 8.16
N PHE A 166 -8.41 11.02 8.01
CA PHE A 166 -9.58 10.86 8.89
C PHE A 166 -9.18 10.57 10.34
N ALA A 167 -8.21 9.69 10.57
CA ALA A 167 -7.71 9.42 11.91
C ALA A 167 -7.11 10.67 12.58
N LYS A 168 -6.50 11.57 11.79
CA LYS A 168 -5.98 12.84 12.28
C LYS A 168 -7.10 13.86 12.51
N GLY A 169 -8.13 13.88 11.67
CA GLY A 169 -9.30 14.76 11.79
C GLY A 169 -10.22 14.38 12.95
N GLU A 170 -10.38 13.09 13.26
CA GLU A 170 -11.14 12.65 14.44
C GLU A 170 -10.46 13.05 15.75
N LEU A 171 -9.14 13.16 15.77
CA LEU A 171 -8.41 13.70 16.94
C LEU A 171 -8.63 15.22 17.11
N GLU A 172 -8.88 15.96 16.05
CA GLU A 172 -9.18 17.40 16.12
C GLU A 172 -10.67 17.67 16.40
N ALA A 173 -11.58 16.79 15.97
CA ALA A 173 -13.02 16.93 16.22
C ALA A 173 -13.43 16.56 17.67
N GLY A 174 -12.64 15.75 18.36
CA GLY A 174 -12.90 15.36 19.76
C GLY A 174 -12.73 16.49 20.78
N ASP A 175 -12.15 17.62 20.40
CA ASP A 175 -11.90 18.77 21.29
C ASP A 175 -12.95 19.89 21.14
N MET A 176 -13.99 19.69 20.33
CA MET A 176 -15.08 20.64 20.09
C MET A 176 -16.40 20.29 20.80
N ASP A 177 -16.36 19.53 21.88
CA ASP A 177 -17.54 19.39 22.76
C ASP A 177 -17.56 20.50 23.83
N GLY A 178 -17.63 21.74 23.34
CA GLY A 178 -17.94 22.92 24.12
C GLY A 178 -19.44 22.94 24.39
N LYS A 179 -19.78 22.80 25.67
CA LYS A 179 -21.10 22.90 26.30
C LYS A 179 -22.03 23.90 25.57
N PRO A 180 -23.30 23.57 25.36
CA PRO A 180 -24.29 24.58 25.02
C PRO A 180 -24.48 25.45 26.26
N GLU A 181 -24.14 26.74 26.17
CA GLU A 181 -24.58 27.73 27.11
C GLU A 181 -26.12 27.84 27.04
N GLU A 182 -26.76 27.41 28.10
CA GLU A 182 -28.08 27.89 28.43
C GLU A 182 -28.03 29.42 28.57
N SER A 183 -28.63 30.12 27.65
CA SER A 183 -29.04 31.49 27.87
C SER A 183 -30.54 31.59 27.74
N LEU A 184 -31.18 31.66 28.87
CA LEU A 184 -32.52 32.17 29.13
C LEU A 184 -32.64 33.64 28.71
N TYR A 185 -33.78 33.92 28.17
CA TYR A 185 -34.49 35.11 27.79
C TYR A 185 -34.41 35.51 26.33
#